data_717c4252e7b20dec99367fdb675e7af1
#
_entry.id   717c4252e7b20dec99367fdb675e7af1
#
_cell.length_a   1.000
_cell.length_b   1.000
_cell.length_c   1.000
_cell.angle_alpha   90.00
_cell.angle_beta   90.00
_cell.angle_gamma   90.00
#
_symmetry.space_group_name_H-M   'P 1'
#
loop_
_entity.id
_entity.type
_entity.pdbx_description
1 polymer ?
#
loop_
_entity_poly.entity_id
_entity_poly.type
_entity_poly.pdbx_seq_one_letter_code
_entity_poly.pdbx_strand_id
1 'polypeptide(L)'
;MRFHSRDNTSLWEIMKDIGSNQPREMALTFQVNWNDEFGGLNINVNAKWVGPMEEALIAFSPFLSLNPIQRSITQIPWTSIYSSPVLGSGGSSSCDRGTKSSNWAVNLYTISIPALTRTLQKLADFYSAFPSSRTSVWSIEKFANSVTLSTQDDETAYPWRNTTIYTFVALQINDDSQDDAINAFGASFQAEMAASSGYGDLRVYMNYGRDEGEEVWYSEGKLPRLKALKRKYDPMELFSHYNPVMISEQHKKSVNHGRLGSDLK
;
A
#
# COMPACT_ATOMS: atom_id res chain seq x y z
N MET A 1 14.06 -2.88 -10.71
CA MET A 1 14.37 -1.85 -11.73
C MET A 1 14.11 -0.49 -11.11
N ARG A 2 14.98 0.49 -11.37
CA ARG A 2 14.83 1.86 -10.87
C ARG A 2 14.71 2.82 -12.04
N PHE A 3 13.80 3.79 -11.93
CA PHE A 3 13.50 4.78 -12.97
C PHE A 3 13.51 6.18 -12.37
N HIS A 4 13.77 7.17 -13.18
CA HIS A 4 13.53 8.56 -12.79
C HIS A 4 12.03 8.83 -12.61
N SER A 5 11.68 9.72 -11.69
CA SER A 5 10.26 10.12 -11.50
C SER A 5 9.63 10.73 -12.75
N ARG A 6 10.42 11.33 -13.66
CA ARG A 6 9.94 11.85 -14.97
C ARG A 6 9.38 10.77 -15.90
N ASP A 7 9.76 9.50 -15.70
CA ASP A 7 9.29 8.37 -16.51
C ASP A 7 7.95 7.80 -15.99
N ASN A 8 7.35 8.47 -15.03
CA ASN A 8 6.16 8.00 -14.31
C ASN A 8 4.98 7.68 -15.24
N THR A 9 4.68 8.54 -16.22
CA THR A 9 3.52 8.33 -17.11
C THR A 9 3.62 7.00 -17.84
N SER A 10 4.79 6.69 -18.44
CA SER A 10 5.01 5.42 -19.12
C SER A 10 4.91 4.22 -18.19
N LEU A 11 5.39 4.35 -16.94
CA LEU A 11 5.26 3.30 -15.92
C LEU A 11 3.80 3.07 -15.54
N TRP A 12 3.01 4.13 -15.39
CA TRP A 12 1.57 4.03 -15.07
C TRP A 12 0.76 3.47 -16.25
N GLU A 13 1.15 3.79 -17.50
CA GLU A 13 0.57 3.21 -18.70
C GLU A 13 0.81 1.70 -18.75
N ILE A 14 2.04 1.23 -18.59
CA ILE A 14 2.36 -0.21 -18.52
C ILE A 14 1.56 -0.89 -17.40
N MET A 15 1.50 -0.29 -16.22
CA MET A 15 0.73 -0.84 -15.10
C MET A 15 -0.77 -0.94 -15.43
N LYS A 16 -1.31 0.04 -16.15
CA LYS A 16 -2.70 0.06 -16.59
C LYS A 16 -2.97 -0.96 -17.70
N ASP A 17 -2.05 -1.11 -18.66
CA ASP A 17 -2.17 -2.05 -19.79
C ASP A 17 -2.15 -3.52 -19.32
N ILE A 18 -1.38 -3.84 -18.27
CA ILE A 18 -1.44 -5.14 -17.61
C ILE A 18 -2.88 -5.39 -17.09
N GLY A 19 -3.55 -4.35 -16.60
CA GLY A 19 -4.97 -4.34 -16.27
C GLY A 19 -5.42 -5.48 -15.35
N SER A 20 -6.64 -5.97 -15.60
CA SER A 20 -7.23 -7.12 -14.91
C SER A 20 -6.72 -8.47 -15.44
N ASN A 21 -6.02 -8.47 -16.58
CA ASN A 21 -5.48 -9.68 -17.22
C ASN A 21 -4.05 -9.99 -16.73
N GLN A 22 -3.67 -9.48 -15.57
CA GLN A 22 -2.37 -9.76 -14.99
C GLN A 22 -2.16 -11.28 -14.83
N PRO A 23 -1.06 -11.84 -15.36
CA PRO A 23 -0.74 -13.23 -15.16
C PRO A 23 -0.68 -13.57 -13.66
N ARG A 24 -1.19 -14.73 -13.29
CA ARG A 24 -1.20 -15.19 -11.89
C ARG A 24 0.19 -15.36 -11.29
N GLU A 25 1.17 -15.55 -12.14
CA GLU A 25 2.60 -15.69 -11.82
C GLU A 25 3.25 -14.34 -11.49
N MET A 26 2.61 -13.23 -11.88
CA MET A 26 3.15 -11.88 -11.76
C MET A 26 2.72 -11.20 -10.48
N ALA A 27 3.67 -10.56 -9.78
CA ALA A 27 3.41 -9.57 -8.75
C ALA A 27 4.29 -8.34 -8.99
N LEU A 28 3.71 -7.15 -8.84
CA LEU A 28 4.39 -5.87 -9.04
C LEU A 28 4.26 -5.03 -7.78
N THR A 29 5.36 -4.39 -7.41
CA THR A 29 5.38 -3.35 -6.39
C THR A 29 6.15 -2.16 -6.94
N PHE A 30 5.50 -0.99 -6.97
CA PHE A 30 6.14 0.27 -7.29
C PHE A 30 6.38 1.01 -5.97
N GLN A 31 7.61 1.42 -5.73
CA GLN A 31 7.99 2.21 -4.56
C GLN A 31 8.55 3.54 -5.02
N VAL A 32 7.84 4.60 -4.67
CA VAL A 32 8.30 5.97 -4.89
C VAL A 32 9.01 6.43 -3.64
N ASN A 33 10.29 6.78 -3.76
CA ASN A 33 11.12 7.21 -2.66
C ASN A 33 12.13 8.27 -3.10
N TRP A 34 12.73 8.94 -2.13
CA TRP A 34 13.79 9.90 -2.37
C TRP A 34 15.15 9.21 -2.30
N ASN A 35 16.05 9.56 -3.23
CA ASN A 35 17.43 9.13 -3.19
C ASN A 35 18.31 10.20 -3.86
N ASP A 36 19.19 10.83 -3.10
CA ASP A 36 20.05 11.91 -3.58
C ASP A 36 21.07 11.43 -4.64
N GLU A 37 21.53 10.18 -4.56
CA GLU A 37 22.44 9.58 -5.54
C GLU A 37 21.84 9.57 -6.96
N PHE A 38 20.52 9.42 -7.06
CA PHE A 38 19.79 9.36 -8.34
C PHE A 38 19.00 10.65 -8.64
N GLY A 39 19.36 11.76 -8.00
CA GLY A 39 18.81 13.08 -8.29
C GLY A 39 17.44 13.34 -7.65
N GLY A 40 17.13 12.68 -6.55
CA GLY A 40 15.92 12.92 -5.76
C GLY A 40 14.84 11.86 -5.91
N LEU A 41 13.63 12.24 -6.27
CA LEU A 41 12.49 11.32 -6.35
C LEU A 41 12.66 10.32 -7.49
N ASN A 42 12.54 9.04 -7.19
CA ASN A 42 12.63 7.94 -8.14
C ASN A 42 11.59 6.86 -7.88
N ILE A 43 11.39 5.98 -8.86
CA ILE A 43 10.41 4.90 -8.82
C ILE A 43 11.15 3.57 -8.95
N ASN A 44 11.08 2.74 -7.92
CA ASN A 44 11.57 1.38 -7.95
C ASN A 44 10.44 0.43 -8.33
N VAL A 45 10.61 -0.32 -9.40
CA VAL A 45 9.69 -1.39 -9.82
C VAL A 45 10.27 -2.73 -9.41
N ASN A 46 9.66 -3.35 -8.41
CA ASN A 46 9.94 -4.71 -7.97
C ASN A 46 8.96 -5.65 -8.66
N ALA A 47 9.43 -6.27 -9.73
CA ALA A 47 8.65 -7.22 -10.52
C ALA A 47 9.05 -8.64 -10.12
N LYS A 48 8.08 -9.45 -9.74
CA LYS A 48 8.28 -10.85 -9.33
C LYS A 48 7.49 -11.76 -10.29
N TRP A 49 8.13 -12.86 -10.67
CA TRP A 49 7.53 -13.89 -11.50
C TRP A 49 7.75 -15.27 -10.87
N VAL A 50 6.70 -16.01 -10.68
CA VAL A 50 6.75 -17.39 -10.16
C VAL A 50 6.72 -18.35 -11.35
N GLY A 51 7.91 -18.64 -11.90
CA GLY A 51 8.04 -19.46 -13.11
C GLY A 51 9.41 -19.34 -13.75
N PRO A 52 9.56 -19.81 -15.00
CA PRO A 52 10.82 -19.74 -15.76
C PRO A 52 11.28 -18.30 -16.01
N MET A 53 12.61 -18.11 -16.00
CA MET A 53 13.22 -16.79 -16.24
C MET A 53 12.87 -16.24 -17.63
N GLU A 54 12.78 -17.07 -18.63
CA GLU A 54 12.46 -16.64 -20.01
C GLU A 54 11.07 -16.01 -20.11
N GLU A 55 10.08 -16.60 -19.44
CA GLU A 55 8.73 -16.06 -19.36
C GLU A 55 8.71 -14.71 -18.61
N ALA A 56 9.45 -14.62 -17.50
CA ALA A 56 9.61 -13.38 -16.75
C ALA A 56 10.18 -12.24 -17.62
N LEU A 57 11.21 -12.53 -18.40
CA LEU A 57 11.84 -11.54 -19.29
C LEU A 57 10.89 -11.05 -20.38
N ILE A 58 10.06 -11.93 -20.93
CA ILE A 58 9.00 -11.57 -21.89
C ILE A 58 7.95 -10.68 -21.19
N ALA A 59 7.44 -11.13 -20.06
CA ALA A 59 6.40 -10.42 -19.31
C ALA A 59 6.83 -9.02 -18.85
N PHE A 60 8.11 -8.86 -18.48
CA PHE A 60 8.65 -7.58 -17.99
C PHE A 60 9.34 -6.75 -19.08
N SER A 61 9.33 -7.21 -20.34
CA SER A 61 9.95 -6.48 -21.46
C SER A 61 9.46 -5.03 -21.60
N PRO A 62 8.16 -4.67 -21.34
CA PRO A 62 7.74 -3.28 -21.39
C PRO A 62 8.49 -2.37 -20.42
N PHE A 63 8.75 -2.85 -19.20
CA PHE A 63 9.55 -2.10 -18.22
C PHE A 63 11.02 -2.02 -18.63
N LEU A 64 11.58 -3.11 -19.16
CA LEU A 64 12.99 -3.17 -19.56
C LEU A 64 13.27 -2.24 -20.75
N SER A 65 12.30 -2.07 -21.67
CA SER A 65 12.43 -1.16 -22.82
C SER A 65 12.45 0.32 -22.46
N LEU A 66 12.00 0.70 -21.25
CA LEU A 66 12.13 2.07 -20.75
C LEU A 66 13.55 2.44 -20.28
N ASN A 67 14.52 1.53 -20.41
CA ASN A 67 15.92 1.75 -20.03
C ASN A 67 16.08 2.23 -18.57
N PRO A 68 15.75 1.38 -17.58
CA PRO A 68 15.89 1.75 -16.17
C PRO A 68 17.33 2.19 -15.85
N ILE A 69 17.46 3.21 -15.00
CA ILE A 69 18.78 3.72 -14.55
C ILE A 69 19.56 2.69 -13.74
N GLN A 70 18.86 1.75 -13.13
CA GLN A 70 19.46 0.60 -12.46
C GLN A 70 18.56 -0.62 -12.61
N ARG A 71 19.16 -1.78 -12.87
CA ARG A 71 18.41 -3.05 -12.93
C ARG A 71 19.20 -4.17 -12.26
N SER A 72 18.46 -5.05 -11.59
CA SER A 72 18.95 -6.35 -11.12
C SER A 72 17.92 -7.39 -11.48
N ILE A 73 18.35 -8.48 -12.10
CA ILE A 73 17.48 -9.60 -12.49
C ILE A 73 18.13 -10.86 -11.95
N THR A 74 17.47 -11.54 -11.04
CA THR A 74 18.01 -12.72 -10.37
C THR A 74 16.93 -13.77 -10.21
N GLN A 75 17.32 -15.03 -10.36
CA GLN A 75 16.48 -16.16 -10.00
C GLN A 75 16.87 -16.62 -8.61
N ILE A 76 15.91 -16.74 -7.72
CA ILE A 76 16.11 -17.12 -6.33
C ILE A 76 15.16 -18.25 -5.93
N PRO A 77 15.54 -19.15 -5.02
CA PRO A 77 14.62 -20.10 -4.43
C PRO A 77 13.52 -19.38 -3.64
N TRP A 78 12.31 -19.97 -3.62
CA TRP A 78 11.19 -19.41 -2.86
C TRP A 78 11.53 -19.13 -1.39
N THR A 79 12.29 -20.03 -0.77
CA THR A 79 12.74 -19.89 0.63
C THR A 79 13.67 -18.70 0.89
N SER A 80 14.26 -18.13 -0.15
CA SER A 80 15.18 -17.00 -0.07
C SER A 80 14.53 -15.67 -0.42
N ILE A 81 13.25 -15.64 -0.75
CA ILE A 81 12.56 -14.42 -1.23
C ILE A 81 12.57 -13.29 -0.18
N TYR A 82 12.47 -13.64 1.11
CA TYR A 82 12.47 -12.69 2.20
C TYR A 82 13.85 -12.06 2.46
N SER A 83 14.91 -12.85 2.33
CA SER A 83 16.29 -12.40 2.56
C SER A 83 16.94 -11.77 1.32
N SER A 84 16.29 -11.86 0.16
CA SER A 84 16.84 -11.30 -1.08
C SER A 84 16.79 -9.77 -1.06
N PRO A 85 17.90 -9.11 -1.40
CA PRO A 85 17.92 -7.66 -1.51
C PRO A 85 16.99 -7.23 -2.65
N VAL A 86 16.01 -6.42 -2.31
CA VAL A 86 15.09 -5.78 -3.24
C VAL A 86 15.52 -4.33 -3.39
N LEU A 87 15.58 -3.78 -4.60
CA LEU A 87 15.91 -2.37 -4.82
C LEU A 87 14.93 -1.49 -4.00
N GLY A 88 15.46 -0.81 -2.98
CA GLY A 88 14.70 0.11 -2.13
C GLY A 88 14.16 -0.47 -0.82
N SER A 89 14.25 -1.77 -0.58
CA SER A 89 13.90 -2.35 0.73
C SER A 89 14.86 -3.49 1.05
N GLY A 90 15.70 -3.33 2.06
CA GLY A 90 16.53 -4.42 2.58
C GLY A 90 15.69 -5.33 3.47
N GLY A 91 15.69 -6.66 3.22
CA GLY A 91 14.84 -7.62 3.92
C GLY A 91 14.93 -7.56 5.45
N SER A 92 16.12 -7.47 6.04
CA SER A 92 16.29 -7.41 7.51
C SER A 92 15.98 -6.04 8.11
N SER A 93 16.24 -4.93 7.39
CA SER A 93 15.96 -3.58 7.88
C SER A 93 14.47 -3.26 8.03
N SER A 94 13.60 -4.02 7.37
CA SER A 94 12.13 -3.91 7.54
C SER A 94 11.65 -4.27 8.94
N CYS A 95 12.49 -4.91 9.75
CA CYS A 95 12.20 -5.29 11.13
C CYS A 95 12.80 -4.32 12.15
N ASP A 96 13.54 -3.31 11.70
CA ASP A 96 14.11 -2.30 12.60
C ASP A 96 12.98 -1.50 13.27
N ARG A 97 13.04 -1.43 14.58
CA ARG A 97 12.06 -0.71 15.41
C ARG A 97 12.59 0.67 15.77
N GLY A 98 11.69 1.56 16.13
CA GLY A 98 12.06 2.87 16.69
C GLY A 98 11.82 4.04 15.73
N THR A 99 11.24 3.82 14.56
CA THR A 99 10.77 4.91 13.70
C THR A 99 9.28 5.15 13.89
N LYS A 100 8.91 6.39 14.18
CA LYS A 100 7.50 6.82 14.19
C LYS A 100 7.04 7.00 12.75
N SER A 101 5.93 6.36 12.38
CA SER A 101 5.37 6.46 11.03
C SER A 101 3.86 6.57 11.04
N SER A 102 3.32 7.24 10.03
CA SER A 102 1.88 7.38 9.79
C SER A 102 1.55 6.79 8.42
N ASN A 103 0.72 5.74 8.39
CA ASN A 103 0.29 5.09 7.15
C ASN A 103 -1.06 5.60 6.69
N TRP A 104 -1.18 5.89 5.38
CA TRP A 104 -2.41 6.31 4.72
C TRP A 104 -2.63 5.44 3.49
N ALA A 105 -3.64 4.61 3.52
CA ALA A 105 -3.84 3.58 2.52
C ALA A 105 -5.16 3.73 1.77
N VAL A 106 -5.19 3.23 0.53
CA VAL A 106 -6.38 3.19 -0.32
C VAL A 106 -6.34 1.96 -1.22
N ASN A 107 -7.47 1.30 -1.38
CA ASN A 107 -7.68 0.27 -2.40
C ASN A 107 -8.17 0.92 -3.69
N LEU A 108 -7.60 0.53 -4.84
CA LEU A 108 -8.02 1.03 -6.14
C LEU A 108 -8.60 -0.12 -6.97
N TYR A 109 -9.78 0.12 -7.54
CA TYR A 109 -10.39 -0.73 -8.55
C TYR A 109 -9.94 -0.31 -9.95
N THR A 110 -9.83 0.99 -10.19
CA THR A 110 -9.37 1.58 -11.46
C THR A 110 -8.03 2.29 -11.31
N ILE A 111 -7.30 2.44 -12.42
CA ILE A 111 -6.03 3.14 -12.48
C ILE A 111 -6.24 4.48 -13.17
N SER A 112 -6.11 5.57 -12.43
CA SER A 112 -6.13 6.93 -12.96
C SER A 112 -4.72 7.48 -13.09
N ILE A 113 -4.17 7.45 -14.31
CA ILE A 113 -2.83 7.99 -14.60
C ILE A 113 -2.72 9.46 -14.16
N PRO A 114 -3.70 10.35 -14.45
CA PRO A 114 -3.62 11.74 -13.98
C PRO A 114 -3.58 11.85 -12.45
N ALA A 115 -4.32 11.01 -11.70
CA ALA A 115 -4.30 11.06 -10.25
C ALA A 115 -2.95 10.60 -9.69
N LEU A 116 -2.39 9.50 -10.20
CA LEU A 116 -1.06 9.01 -9.82
C LEU A 116 0.03 10.05 -10.10
N THR A 117 -0.02 10.70 -11.27
CA THR A 117 0.94 11.74 -11.64
C THR A 117 0.83 12.99 -10.76
N ARG A 118 -0.40 13.44 -10.44
CA ARG A 118 -0.59 14.56 -9.50
C ARG A 118 -0.11 14.21 -8.10
N THR A 119 -0.36 12.99 -7.65
CA THR A 119 0.11 12.52 -6.33
C THR A 119 1.63 12.47 -6.28
N LEU A 120 2.29 12.02 -7.34
CA LEU A 120 3.75 12.04 -7.44
C LEU A 120 4.30 13.47 -7.32
N GLN A 121 3.66 14.45 -7.99
CA GLN A 121 4.07 15.86 -7.88
C GLN A 121 3.85 16.40 -6.46
N LYS A 122 2.69 16.14 -5.85
CA LYS A 122 2.44 16.53 -4.45
C LYS A 122 3.47 15.95 -3.49
N LEU A 123 3.91 14.70 -3.72
CA LEU A 123 4.95 14.07 -2.91
C LEU A 123 6.31 14.74 -3.09
N ALA A 124 6.65 15.13 -4.33
CA ALA A 124 7.88 15.89 -4.61
C ALA A 124 7.88 17.26 -3.91
N ASP A 125 6.75 17.97 -3.97
CA ASP A 125 6.56 19.26 -3.31
C ASP A 125 6.65 19.12 -1.78
N PHE A 126 6.03 18.05 -1.24
CA PHE A 126 6.09 17.72 0.19
C PHE A 126 7.53 17.46 0.65
N TYR A 127 8.31 16.64 -0.08
CA TYR A 127 9.72 16.37 0.26
C TYR A 127 10.62 17.61 0.10
N SER A 128 10.24 18.55 -0.75
CA SER A 128 10.94 19.83 -0.88
C SER A 128 10.68 20.74 0.31
N ALA A 129 9.43 20.77 0.78
CA ALA A 129 9.03 21.55 1.96
C ALA A 129 9.51 20.92 3.28
N PHE A 130 9.55 19.60 3.36
CA PHE A 130 9.89 18.84 4.57
C PHE A 130 11.00 17.80 4.27
N PRO A 131 12.28 18.22 4.16
CA PRO A 131 13.39 17.32 3.83
C PRO A 131 13.61 16.17 4.84
N SER A 132 13.24 16.36 6.12
CA SER A 132 13.29 15.31 7.15
C SER A 132 12.37 14.11 6.82
N SER A 133 11.30 14.33 6.04
CA SER A 133 10.33 13.30 5.63
C SER A 133 10.77 12.50 4.40
N ARG A 134 11.93 12.75 3.82
CA ARG A 134 12.44 12.06 2.60
C ARG A 134 12.70 10.57 2.79
N THR A 135 12.70 10.08 4.02
CA THR A 135 12.74 8.64 4.35
C THR A 135 11.37 7.95 4.19
N SER A 136 10.31 8.71 3.94
CA SER A 136 8.98 8.18 3.65
C SER A 136 8.93 7.44 2.30
N VAL A 137 7.96 6.56 2.14
CA VAL A 137 7.78 5.80 0.91
C VAL A 137 6.30 5.78 0.50
N TRP A 138 6.04 5.95 -0.80
CA TRP A 138 4.75 5.63 -1.39
C TRP A 138 4.84 4.29 -2.09
N SER A 139 4.05 3.31 -1.64
CA SER A 139 3.96 1.96 -2.22
C SER A 139 2.68 1.79 -3.03
N ILE A 140 2.81 1.15 -4.18
CA ILE A 140 1.72 0.76 -5.07
C ILE A 140 1.91 -0.72 -5.37
N GLU A 141 1.01 -1.56 -4.91
CA GLU A 141 1.10 -3.01 -5.02
C GLU A 141 0.02 -3.54 -5.95
N LYS A 142 0.43 -4.27 -6.95
CA LYS A 142 -0.48 -4.86 -7.94
C LYS A 142 -0.28 -6.37 -8.01
N PHE A 143 -1.34 -7.09 -7.65
CA PHE A 143 -1.39 -8.55 -7.65
C PHE A 143 -2.46 -9.04 -8.61
N ALA A 144 -2.27 -10.25 -9.15
CA ALA A 144 -3.30 -10.93 -9.89
C ALA A 144 -4.49 -11.24 -8.97
N ASN A 145 -5.70 -10.86 -9.36
CA ASN A 145 -6.90 -10.98 -8.53
C ASN A 145 -7.93 -12.02 -9.06
N SER A 146 -7.55 -12.84 -10.05
CA SER A 146 -8.45 -13.83 -10.65
C SER A 146 -9.04 -14.80 -9.61
N VAL A 147 -8.23 -15.27 -8.65
CA VAL A 147 -8.70 -16.15 -7.56
C VAL A 147 -9.62 -15.39 -6.60
N THR A 148 -9.28 -14.16 -6.27
CA THR A 148 -10.13 -13.32 -5.41
C THR A 148 -11.49 -13.07 -6.04
N LEU A 149 -11.53 -12.82 -7.36
CA LEU A 149 -12.78 -12.61 -8.12
C LEU A 149 -13.60 -13.89 -8.27
N SER A 150 -12.97 -15.06 -8.31
CA SER A 150 -13.69 -16.36 -8.42
C SER A 150 -14.32 -16.81 -7.09
N THR A 151 -13.93 -16.23 -5.96
CA THR A 151 -14.49 -16.53 -4.64
C THR A 151 -15.77 -15.73 -4.41
N GLN A 152 -16.84 -16.38 -3.97
CA GLN A 152 -18.12 -15.68 -3.69
C GLN A 152 -17.97 -14.71 -2.53
N ASP A 153 -18.71 -13.61 -2.55
CA ASP A 153 -18.54 -12.54 -1.55
C ASP A 153 -18.84 -12.99 -0.12
N ASP A 154 -19.81 -13.87 0.06
CA ASP A 154 -20.26 -14.38 1.37
C ASP A 154 -19.36 -15.48 1.96
N GLU A 155 -18.42 -16.04 1.20
CA GLU A 155 -17.53 -17.10 1.67
C GLU A 155 -16.49 -16.62 2.69
N THR A 156 -16.04 -15.37 2.58
CA THR A 156 -14.99 -14.81 3.45
C THR A 156 -15.32 -13.42 3.98
N ALA A 157 -14.55 -12.98 4.97
CA ALA A 157 -14.66 -11.64 5.55
C ALA A 157 -14.15 -10.52 4.63
N TYR A 158 -13.26 -10.82 3.65
CA TYR A 158 -12.67 -9.81 2.77
C TYR A 158 -13.71 -9.26 1.78
N PRO A 159 -14.01 -7.94 1.79
CA PRO A 159 -15.11 -7.39 0.99
C PRO A 159 -14.68 -6.81 -0.36
N TRP A 160 -13.43 -6.36 -0.50
CA TRP A 160 -13.01 -5.53 -1.64
C TRP A 160 -12.41 -6.35 -2.79
N ARG A 161 -13.18 -7.33 -3.31
CA ARG A 161 -12.70 -8.34 -4.27
C ARG A 161 -12.27 -7.77 -5.61
N ASN A 162 -12.85 -6.65 -6.03
CA ASN A 162 -12.51 -5.97 -7.27
C ASN A 162 -11.23 -5.11 -7.17
N THR A 163 -10.59 -5.07 -6.00
CA THR A 163 -9.33 -4.34 -5.82
C THR A 163 -8.27 -4.90 -6.76
N THR A 164 -7.68 -4.02 -7.56
CA THR A 164 -6.57 -4.36 -8.46
C THR A 164 -5.24 -3.82 -7.97
N ILE A 165 -5.28 -2.80 -7.12
CA ILE A 165 -4.11 -2.15 -6.53
C ILE A 165 -4.38 -1.84 -5.06
N TYR A 166 -3.40 -2.15 -4.23
CA TYR A 166 -3.29 -1.67 -2.85
C TYR A 166 -2.21 -0.60 -2.82
N THR A 167 -2.56 0.61 -2.39
CA THR A 167 -1.58 1.69 -2.31
C THR A 167 -1.60 2.34 -0.94
N PHE A 168 -0.41 2.72 -0.47
CA PHE A 168 -0.27 3.46 0.77
C PHE A 168 0.95 4.36 0.73
N VAL A 169 0.90 5.45 1.45
CA VAL A 169 2.08 6.24 1.81
C VAL A 169 2.41 6.01 3.28
N ALA A 170 3.64 5.54 3.53
CA ALA A 170 4.22 5.42 4.87
C ALA A 170 5.07 6.66 5.13
N LEU A 171 4.51 7.62 5.86
CA LEU A 171 5.15 8.89 6.18
C LEU A 171 5.97 8.72 7.46
N GLN A 172 7.28 8.90 7.36
CA GLN A 172 8.18 8.87 8.50
C GLN A 172 8.15 10.22 9.24
N ILE A 173 8.03 10.15 10.56
CA ILE A 173 7.96 11.29 11.45
C ILE A 173 9.29 11.37 12.19
N ASN A 174 10.22 12.15 11.63
CA ASN A 174 11.56 12.36 12.21
C ASN A 174 11.64 13.67 13.01
N ASP A 175 10.58 14.49 12.97
CA ASP A 175 10.44 15.76 13.67
C ASP A 175 8.97 15.92 14.08
N ASP A 176 8.68 15.81 15.36
CA ASP A 176 7.33 15.90 15.91
C ASP A 176 6.65 17.27 15.65
N SER A 177 7.42 18.33 15.42
CA SER A 177 6.87 19.64 15.05
C SER A 177 6.17 19.64 13.68
N GLN A 178 6.37 18.60 12.88
CA GLN A 178 5.80 18.44 11.54
C GLN A 178 4.60 17.50 11.50
N ASP A 179 4.15 16.96 12.63
CA ASP A 179 3.06 15.98 12.71
C ASP A 179 1.79 16.45 11.98
N ASP A 180 1.39 17.70 12.17
CA ASP A 180 0.19 18.25 11.53
C ASP A 180 0.34 18.32 10.00
N ALA A 181 1.50 18.75 9.51
CA ALA A 181 1.77 18.82 8.07
C ALA A 181 1.84 17.42 7.43
N ILE A 182 2.45 16.46 8.12
CA ILE A 182 2.55 15.07 7.71
C ILE A 182 1.15 14.43 7.63
N ASN A 183 0.32 14.62 8.66
CA ASN A 183 -1.04 14.11 8.68
C ASN A 183 -1.94 14.82 7.64
N ALA A 184 -1.78 16.11 7.41
CA ALA A 184 -2.49 16.83 6.37
C ALA A 184 -2.12 16.32 4.96
N PHE A 185 -0.84 16.05 4.71
CA PHE A 185 -0.40 15.43 3.46
C PHE A 185 -1.00 14.02 3.28
N GLY A 186 -0.96 13.17 4.32
CA GLY A 186 -1.53 11.84 4.30
C GLY A 186 -3.04 11.84 4.00
N ALA A 187 -3.80 12.73 4.64
CA ALA A 187 -5.21 12.92 4.39
C ALA A 187 -5.50 13.37 2.94
N SER A 188 -4.69 14.31 2.41
CA SER A 188 -4.80 14.76 1.02
C SER A 188 -4.47 13.64 0.02
N PHE A 189 -3.46 12.81 0.30
CA PHE A 189 -3.13 11.62 -0.48
C PHE A 189 -4.32 10.65 -0.52
N GLN A 190 -4.87 10.32 0.64
CA GLN A 190 -5.98 9.38 0.76
C GLN A 190 -7.22 9.88 0.02
N ALA A 191 -7.56 11.16 0.17
CA ALA A 191 -8.69 11.78 -0.52
C ALA A 191 -8.53 11.77 -2.06
N GLU A 192 -7.34 12.12 -2.58
CA GLU A 192 -7.04 12.10 -4.01
C GLU A 192 -7.17 10.70 -4.60
N MET A 193 -6.59 9.71 -3.92
CA MET A 193 -6.62 8.33 -4.37
C MET A 193 -8.04 7.74 -4.28
N ALA A 194 -8.78 8.00 -3.20
CA ALA A 194 -10.16 7.54 -3.04
C ALA A 194 -11.08 8.11 -4.11
N ALA A 195 -10.99 9.41 -4.42
CA ALA A 195 -11.78 10.07 -5.45
C ALA A 195 -11.57 9.46 -6.86
N SER A 196 -10.41 8.86 -7.12
CA SER A 196 -10.06 8.23 -8.40
C SER A 196 -10.06 6.71 -8.35
N SER A 197 -10.43 6.10 -7.23
CA SER A 197 -10.31 4.66 -6.97
C SER A 197 -11.24 3.79 -7.82
N GLY A 198 -12.34 4.35 -8.33
CA GLY A 198 -13.42 3.62 -9.00
C GLY A 198 -14.45 3.02 -8.04
N TYR A 199 -14.26 3.16 -6.72
CA TYR A 199 -15.24 2.73 -5.71
C TYR A 199 -16.26 3.81 -5.33
N GLY A 200 -15.96 5.07 -5.63
CA GLY A 200 -16.80 6.23 -5.26
C GLY A 200 -16.56 6.74 -3.84
N ASP A 201 -16.01 5.91 -2.97
CA ASP A 201 -15.65 6.26 -1.59
C ASP A 201 -14.38 5.51 -1.14
N LEU A 202 -13.94 5.79 0.08
CA LEU A 202 -12.73 5.19 0.63
C LEU A 202 -12.93 3.69 0.94
N ARG A 203 -12.00 2.88 0.44
CA ARG A 203 -11.87 1.45 0.75
C ARG A 203 -10.43 1.17 1.12
N VAL A 204 -10.21 0.45 2.21
CA VAL A 204 -8.87 0.16 2.72
C VAL A 204 -8.76 -1.33 3.06
N TYR A 205 -7.63 -1.93 2.68
CA TYR A 205 -7.26 -3.24 3.19
C TYR A 205 -6.92 -3.12 4.69
N MET A 206 -7.61 -3.89 5.52
CA MET A 206 -7.57 -3.71 6.97
C MET A 206 -6.15 -3.74 7.58
N ASN A 207 -5.22 -4.49 6.96
CA ASN A 207 -3.83 -4.53 7.44
C ASN A 207 -3.05 -3.23 7.17
N TYR A 208 -3.55 -2.37 6.28
CA TYR A 208 -2.99 -1.05 5.98
C TYR A 208 -3.82 0.09 6.59
N GLY A 209 -4.97 -0.26 7.18
CA GLY A 209 -5.86 0.71 7.80
C GLY A 209 -5.27 1.30 9.09
N ARG A 210 -5.78 2.44 9.47
CA ARG A 210 -5.39 3.12 10.73
C ARG A 210 -6.62 3.35 11.63
N ASP A 211 -7.48 4.31 11.31
CA ASP A 211 -8.63 4.73 12.12
C ASP A 211 -9.85 5.13 11.26
N GLU A 212 -9.90 4.66 10.01
CA GLU A 212 -10.95 5.03 9.05
C GLU A 212 -12.33 4.49 9.43
N GLY A 213 -12.40 3.36 10.13
CA GLY A 213 -13.65 2.75 10.61
C GLY A 213 -13.96 1.40 10.00
N GLU A 214 -14.85 0.66 10.68
CA GLU A 214 -15.20 -0.72 10.35
C GLU A 214 -15.77 -0.85 8.93
N GLU A 215 -16.57 0.12 8.49
CA GLU A 215 -17.26 0.15 7.20
C GLU A 215 -16.26 0.23 6.04
N VAL A 216 -15.15 0.95 6.26
CA VAL A 216 -14.07 1.12 5.28
C VAL A 216 -13.25 -0.16 5.14
N TRP A 217 -13.06 -0.91 6.23
CA TRP A 217 -12.25 -2.15 6.23
C TRP A 217 -13.05 -3.39 5.87
N TYR A 218 -14.30 -3.51 6.36
CA TYR A 218 -15.10 -4.74 6.27
C TYR A 218 -16.36 -4.62 5.44
N SER A 219 -16.75 -3.44 5.01
CA SER A 219 -18.03 -3.06 4.42
C SER A 219 -19.25 -3.20 5.36
N GLU A 220 -20.25 -2.37 5.15
CA GLU A 220 -21.49 -2.42 5.91
C GLU A 220 -22.20 -3.78 5.79
N GLY A 221 -22.18 -4.38 4.59
CA GLY A 221 -22.86 -5.65 4.33
C GLY A 221 -22.31 -6.84 5.11
N LYS A 222 -21.04 -6.83 5.48
CA LYS A 222 -20.39 -7.93 6.23
C LYS A 222 -20.43 -7.75 7.74
N LEU A 223 -20.57 -6.52 8.22
CA LEU A 223 -20.51 -6.21 9.66
C LEU A 223 -21.55 -6.95 10.51
N PRO A 224 -22.82 -7.14 10.11
CA PRO A 224 -23.77 -7.90 10.94
C PRO A 224 -23.30 -9.32 11.25
N ARG A 225 -22.79 -10.05 10.26
CA ARG A 225 -22.26 -11.40 10.42
C ARG A 225 -20.97 -11.40 11.24
N LEU A 226 -20.05 -10.47 10.98
CA LEU A 226 -18.79 -10.36 11.73
C LEU A 226 -19.05 -10.02 13.22
N LYS A 227 -19.98 -9.12 13.52
CA LYS A 227 -20.38 -8.80 14.90
C LYS A 227 -21.08 -9.97 15.59
N ALA A 228 -21.85 -10.76 14.89
CA ALA A 228 -22.44 -12.00 15.42
C ALA A 228 -21.35 -13.03 15.77
N LEU A 229 -20.36 -13.22 14.90
CA LEU A 229 -19.23 -14.09 15.15
C LEU A 229 -18.37 -13.57 16.31
N LYS A 230 -18.13 -12.27 16.40
CA LYS A 230 -17.41 -11.64 17.51
C LYS A 230 -18.12 -11.92 18.85
N ARG A 231 -19.46 -11.71 18.93
CA ARG A 231 -20.24 -12.05 20.14
C ARG A 231 -20.14 -13.51 20.54
N LYS A 232 -20.07 -14.41 19.56
CA LYS A 232 -20.00 -15.84 19.81
C LYS A 232 -18.63 -16.30 20.29
N TYR A 233 -17.55 -15.81 19.70
CA TYR A 233 -16.20 -16.35 19.90
C TYR A 233 -15.31 -15.47 20.76
N ASP A 234 -15.63 -14.18 20.87
CA ASP A 234 -14.88 -13.22 21.70
C ASP A 234 -15.84 -12.21 22.36
N PRO A 235 -16.80 -12.71 23.22
CA PRO A 235 -17.81 -11.85 23.83
C PRO A 235 -17.26 -10.81 24.80
N MET A 236 -16.03 -11.01 25.28
CA MET A 236 -15.33 -10.08 26.17
C MET A 236 -14.42 -9.10 25.41
N GLU A 237 -14.42 -9.15 24.07
CA GLU A 237 -13.60 -8.30 23.18
C GLU A 237 -12.10 -8.28 23.54
N LEU A 238 -11.54 -9.44 23.92
CA LEU A 238 -10.12 -9.59 24.26
C LEU A 238 -9.21 -9.37 23.02
N PHE A 239 -9.69 -9.72 21.83
CA PHE A 239 -9.01 -9.49 20.55
C PHE A 239 -9.50 -8.20 19.91
N SER A 240 -9.22 -7.06 20.55
CA SER A 240 -9.67 -5.71 20.12
C SER A 240 -8.52 -4.79 19.72
N HIS A 241 -7.31 -5.33 19.56
CA HIS A 241 -6.15 -4.57 19.12
C HIS A 241 -6.12 -4.51 17.59
N TYR A 242 -5.80 -3.33 17.03
CA TYR A 242 -5.61 -3.06 15.60
C TYR A 242 -6.82 -3.40 14.70
N ASN A 243 -7.57 -2.38 14.32
CA ASN A 243 -8.73 -2.45 13.39
C ASN A 243 -9.75 -3.56 13.74
N PRO A 244 -10.20 -3.68 14.99
CA PRO A 244 -11.10 -4.73 15.41
C PRO A 244 -12.53 -4.51 14.92
N VAL A 245 -13.29 -5.60 14.77
CA VAL A 245 -14.75 -5.53 14.76
C VAL A 245 -15.22 -5.43 16.22
N MET A 246 -15.94 -4.36 16.54
CA MET A 246 -16.42 -4.09 17.90
C MET A 246 -17.90 -4.40 18.06
N ILE A 247 -18.29 -5.00 19.20
CA ILE A 247 -19.70 -5.30 19.52
C ILE A 247 -20.37 -4.12 20.20
N SER A 248 -19.62 -3.35 21.00
CA SER A 248 -20.13 -2.23 21.80
C SER A 248 -19.51 -0.90 21.41
N GLU A 249 -20.32 0.16 21.40
CA GLU A 249 -19.86 1.53 21.17
C GLU A 249 -18.96 2.06 22.30
N GLN A 250 -19.08 1.50 23.51
CA GLN A 250 -18.27 1.93 24.67
C GLN A 250 -16.80 1.53 24.51
N HIS A 251 -16.52 0.34 24.00
CA HIS A 251 -15.15 -0.10 23.71
C HIS A 251 -14.52 0.64 22.55
N LYS A 252 -15.30 1.06 21.54
CA LYS A 252 -14.82 1.93 20.45
C LYS A 252 -14.13 3.18 20.97
N LYS A 253 -14.70 3.84 21.98
CA LYS A 253 -14.13 5.06 22.57
C LYS A 253 -12.84 4.80 23.35
N SER A 254 -12.74 3.67 24.07
CA SER A 254 -11.55 3.35 24.87
C SER A 254 -10.33 2.97 24.00
N VAL A 255 -10.55 2.26 22.91
CA VAL A 255 -9.49 1.88 21.94
C VAL A 255 -8.92 3.12 21.24
N ASN A 256 -9.77 4.08 20.84
CA ASN A 256 -9.33 5.33 20.21
C ASN A 256 -8.57 6.24 21.20
N HIS A 257 -8.93 6.27 22.48
CA HIS A 257 -8.19 7.02 23.49
C HIS A 257 -6.85 6.37 23.86
N GLY A 258 -6.76 5.05 23.81
CA GLY A 258 -5.51 4.32 24.06
C GLY A 258 -4.48 4.49 22.93
N ARG A 259 -4.92 4.78 21.69
CA ARG A 259 -4.03 5.07 20.55
C ARG A 259 -3.37 6.46 20.61
N LEU A 260 -4.05 7.44 21.25
CA LEU A 260 -3.51 8.79 21.45
C LEU A 260 -2.59 8.92 22.66
N GLY A 261 -2.52 7.89 23.52
CA GLY A 261 -1.83 7.91 24.81
C GLY A 261 -0.68 6.91 24.97
N SER A 262 -0.27 6.18 23.93
CA SER A 262 0.92 5.32 24.02
C SER A 262 2.21 6.07 23.69
N ASP A 263 2.47 7.14 24.45
CA ASP A 263 3.84 7.57 24.73
C ASP A 263 4.49 6.44 25.54
N LEU A 264 5.09 5.52 24.86
CA LEU A 264 5.91 4.49 25.49
C LEU A 264 7.17 5.16 26.05
N LYS A 265 7.21 5.22 27.38
CA LYS A 265 8.42 5.40 28.16
C LYS A 265 9.43 4.30 27.85
#